data_ef2b56c3085187a4bea993ac27d420fe
#
_entry.id   ef2b56c3085187a4bea993ac27d420fe
#
_cell.length_a   1.000
_cell.length_b   1.000
_cell.length_c   1.000
_cell.angle_alpha   90.00
_cell.angle_beta   90.00
_cell.angle_gamma   90.00
#
_symmetry.space_group_name_H-M   'P 1'
#
loop_
_entity.id
_entity.type
_entity.pdbx_description
1 polymer ?
#
loop_
_entity_poly.entity_id
_entity_poly.type
_entity_poly.pdbx_seq_one_letter_code
_entity_poly.pdbx_strand_id
1 'polypeptide(L)'
;MENNTLGKRIKEARLAKKMTQSEVVGDFITRNMLSQIESGSATPSVKTLEYLCKVLEIEPNALLPDENDSKNAPDAEGYISIRKEFINKNYKAVIEYDADDEFSDEICALKAKACLMEAREYSGSDSATDLQKAIDLAKQASELSKRGIFADESVKNKADELLKANAKRLSDYYRSLL
;
A
#
# COMPACT_ATOMS: atom_id res chain seq x y z
N MET A 1 7.01 -7.40 -10.66
CA MET A 1 6.34 -8.63 -11.18
C MET A 1 5.60 -9.24 -10.02
N GLU A 2 4.27 -9.09 -10.02
CA GLU A 2 3.43 -9.62 -8.95
C GLU A 2 3.64 -11.12 -8.80
N ASN A 3 4.07 -11.55 -7.63
CA ASN A 3 4.04 -12.95 -7.23
C ASN A 3 2.57 -13.38 -7.08
N ASN A 4 1.92 -13.70 -8.19
CA ASN A 4 0.60 -14.33 -8.11
C ASN A 4 0.77 -15.76 -7.58
N THR A 5 0.82 -15.86 -6.26
CA THR A 5 0.96 -17.12 -5.53
C THR A 5 -0.18 -18.07 -5.87
N LEU A 6 -1.41 -17.59 -6.09
CA LEU A 6 -2.59 -18.40 -6.44
C LEU A 6 -2.42 -19.10 -7.81
N GLY A 7 -2.06 -18.35 -8.85
CA GLY A 7 -1.87 -18.91 -10.19
C GLY A 7 -0.74 -19.94 -10.23
N LYS A 8 0.35 -19.64 -9.50
CA LYS A 8 1.49 -20.56 -9.36
C LYS A 8 1.08 -21.86 -8.66
N ARG A 9 0.30 -21.80 -7.60
CA ARG A 9 -0.21 -22.97 -6.86
C ARG A 9 -1.17 -23.81 -7.70
N ILE A 10 -2.05 -23.18 -8.46
CA ILE A 10 -2.92 -23.88 -9.43
C ILE A 10 -2.08 -24.63 -10.44
N LYS A 11 -1.04 -23.98 -10.99
CA LYS A 11 -0.11 -24.62 -11.93
C LYS A 11 0.66 -25.78 -11.29
N GLU A 12 1.17 -25.62 -10.09
CA GLU A 12 1.88 -26.67 -9.33
C GLU A 12 0.96 -27.86 -9.04
N ALA A 13 -0.27 -27.63 -8.60
CA ALA A 13 -1.26 -28.67 -8.37
C ALA A 13 -1.57 -29.45 -9.66
N ARG A 14 -1.74 -28.76 -10.79
CA ARG A 14 -1.93 -29.39 -12.09
C ARG A 14 -0.73 -30.26 -12.49
N LEU A 15 0.49 -29.72 -12.34
CA LEU A 15 1.72 -30.46 -12.69
C LEU A 15 1.95 -31.67 -11.77
N ALA A 16 1.62 -31.55 -10.48
CA ALA A 16 1.67 -32.67 -9.54
C ALA A 16 0.77 -33.83 -9.96
N LYS A 17 -0.39 -33.53 -10.56
CA LYS A 17 -1.29 -34.52 -11.17
C LYS A 17 -0.89 -34.93 -12.58
N LYS A 18 0.21 -34.42 -13.12
CA LYS A 18 0.69 -34.67 -14.49
C LYS A 18 -0.36 -34.32 -15.56
N MET A 19 -1.26 -33.36 -15.28
CA MET A 19 -2.28 -32.93 -16.19
C MET A 19 -1.79 -31.80 -17.10
N THR A 20 -2.21 -31.82 -18.36
CA THR A 20 -2.05 -30.71 -19.30
C THR A 20 -3.11 -29.63 -19.01
N GLN A 21 -2.89 -28.41 -19.48
CA GLN A 21 -3.91 -27.34 -19.39
C GLN A 21 -5.22 -27.75 -20.08
N SER A 22 -5.15 -28.49 -21.20
CA SER A 22 -6.33 -28.95 -21.94
C SER A 22 -7.17 -29.97 -21.15
N GLU A 23 -6.57 -30.80 -20.35
CA GLU A 23 -7.27 -31.78 -19.50
C GLU A 23 -7.96 -31.13 -18.30
N VAL A 24 -7.42 -30.02 -17.80
CA VAL A 24 -7.99 -29.29 -16.65
C VAL A 24 -9.19 -28.44 -17.03
N VAL A 25 -9.21 -27.86 -18.24
CA VAL A 25 -10.22 -26.84 -18.59
C VAL A 25 -11.64 -27.41 -18.81
N GLY A 26 -11.73 -28.66 -19.26
CA GLY A 26 -13.05 -29.25 -19.58
C GLY A 26 -13.92 -28.34 -20.46
N ASP A 27 -15.22 -28.31 -20.17
CA ASP A 27 -16.18 -27.42 -20.84
C ASP A 27 -16.47 -26.13 -20.06
N PHE A 28 -15.80 -25.91 -18.92
CA PHE A 28 -16.13 -24.81 -18.00
C PHE A 28 -15.31 -23.55 -18.23
N ILE A 29 -14.01 -23.71 -18.57
CA ILE A 29 -13.10 -22.60 -18.87
C ILE A 29 -12.33 -22.89 -20.15
N THR A 30 -11.70 -21.86 -20.73
CA THR A 30 -10.84 -22.04 -21.90
C THR A 30 -9.39 -22.26 -21.49
N ARG A 31 -8.60 -22.92 -22.35
CA ARG A 31 -7.16 -23.08 -22.16
C ARG A 31 -6.45 -21.71 -22.00
N ASN A 32 -6.86 -20.71 -22.75
CA ASN A 32 -6.32 -19.36 -22.67
C ASN A 32 -6.60 -18.74 -21.29
N MET A 33 -7.82 -18.90 -20.78
CA MET A 33 -8.19 -18.43 -19.44
C MET A 33 -7.35 -19.11 -18.35
N LEU A 34 -7.18 -20.43 -18.41
CA LEU A 34 -6.32 -21.15 -17.45
C LEU A 34 -4.87 -20.68 -17.54
N SER A 35 -4.33 -20.48 -18.75
CA SER A 35 -2.98 -19.95 -18.95
C SER A 35 -2.80 -18.55 -18.33
N GLN A 36 -3.79 -17.67 -18.48
CA GLN A 36 -3.76 -16.34 -17.86
C GLN A 36 -3.86 -16.40 -16.34
N ILE A 37 -4.64 -17.32 -15.79
CA ILE A 37 -4.72 -17.55 -14.34
C ILE A 37 -3.38 -18.07 -13.81
N GLU A 38 -2.79 -19.08 -14.46
CA GLU A 38 -1.51 -19.67 -14.05
C GLU A 38 -0.34 -18.69 -14.15
N SER A 39 -0.39 -17.75 -15.09
CA SER A 39 0.63 -16.68 -15.25
C SER A 39 0.39 -15.47 -14.35
N GLY A 40 -0.76 -15.39 -13.68
CA GLY A 40 -1.13 -14.25 -12.88
C GLY A 40 -1.71 -13.06 -13.63
N SER A 41 -1.91 -13.20 -14.94
CA SER A 41 -2.49 -12.13 -15.77
C SER A 41 -4.01 -11.99 -15.62
N ALA A 42 -4.67 -12.98 -14.99
CA ALA A 42 -6.09 -12.95 -14.68
C ALA A 42 -6.39 -13.58 -13.33
N THR A 43 -7.32 -12.96 -12.59
CA THR A 43 -7.84 -13.51 -11.32
C THR A 43 -9.08 -14.37 -11.60
N PRO A 44 -9.12 -15.65 -11.14
CA PRO A 44 -10.28 -16.50 -11.34
C PRO A 44 -11.47 -16.03 -10.51
N SER A 45 -12.68 -16.19 -11.02
CA SER A 45 -13.90 -16.02 -10.21
C SER A 45 -14.00 -17.13 -9.16
N VAL A 46 -14.82 -16.93 -8.13
CA VAL A 46 -15.08 -17.95 -7.10
C VAL A 46 -15.56 -19.27 -7.73
N LYS A 47 -16.47 -19.21 -8.70
CA LYS A 47 -16.95 -20.39 -9.44
C LYS A 47 -15.84 -21.09 -10.23
N THR A 48 -14.93 -20.32 -10.83
CA THR A 48 -13.78 -20.87 -11.55
C THR A 48 -12.82 -21.55 -10.57
N LEU A 49 -12.62 -20.94 -9.40
CA LEU A 49 -11.76 -21.50 -8.36
C LEU A 49 -12.33 -22.82 -7.81
N GLU A 50 -13.63 -22.86 -7.49
CA GLU A 50 -14.32 -24.08 -7.06
C GLU A 50 -14.20 -25.20 -8.11
N TYR A 51 -14.39 -24.85 -9.39
CA TYR A 51 -14.20 -25.80 -10.48
C TYR A 51 -12.77 -26.36 -10.52
N LEU A 52 -11.75 -25.49 -10.45
CA LEU A 52 -10.34 -25.88 -10.45
C LEU A 52 -10.00 -26.75 -9.24
N CYS A 53 -10.48 -26.41 -8.05
CA CYS A 53 -10.31 -27.21 -6.85
C CYS A 53 -10.87 -28.63 -7.04
N LYS A 54 -12.06 -28.72 -7.62
CA LYS A 54 -12.73 -30.02 -7.88
C LYS A 54 -11.95 -30.87 -8.90
N VAL A 55 -11.53 -30.29 -10.03
CA VAL A 55 -10.79 -31.01 -11.09
C VAL A 55 -9.40 -31.42 -10.61
N LEU A 56 -8.73 -30.54 -9.87
CA LEU A 56 -7.41 -30.80 -9.33
C LEU A 56 -7.46 -31.60 -8.02
N GLU A 57 -8.67 -31.90 -7.48
CA GLU A 57 -8.88 -32.60 -6.19
C GLU A 57 -8.03 -32.02 -5.06
N ILE A 58 -8.06 -30.70 -4.93
CA ILE A 58 -7.37 -29.96 -3.89
C ILE A 58 -8.38 -29.19 -3.06
N GLU A 59 -8.12 -29.11 -1.76
CA GLU A 59 -8.92 -28.29 -0.87
C GLU A 59 -8.72 -26.79 -1.20
N PRO A 60 -9.77 -25.94 -1.15
CA PRO A 60 -9.61 -24.49 -1.37
C PRO A 60 -8.53 -23.86 -0.49
N ASN A 61 -8.36 -24.36 0.75
CA ASN A 61 -7.33 -23.90 1.68
C ASN A 61 -5.90 -24.15 1.16
N ALA A 62 -5.67 -25.19 0.35
CA ALA A 62 -4.36 -25.44 -0.25
C ALA A 62 -3.96 -24.38 -1.29
N LEU A 63 -4.92 -23.61 -1.77
CA LEU A 63 -4.68 -22.47 -2.66
C LEU A 63 -4.50 -21.13 -1.91
N LEU A 64 -4.82 -21.10 -0.62
CA LEU A 64 -4.54 -19.93 0.22
C LEU A 64 -3.04 -19.85 0.54
N PRO A 65 -2.50 -18.65 0.75
CA PRO A 65 -1.14 -18.50 1.23
C PRO A 65 -0.93 -19.28 2.53
N ASP A 66 0.09 -20.15 2.59
CA ASP A 66 0.52 -20.75 3.85
C ASP A 66 1.08 -19.65 4.77
N GLU A 67 0.97 -19.83 6.10
CA GLU A 67 1.59 -18.92 7.06
C GLU A 67 3.12 -18.77 6.83
N ASN A 68 3.75 -19.76 6.19
CA ASN A 68 5.16 -19.71 5.80
C ASN A 68 5.42 -18.95 4.49
N ASP A 69 4.42 -18.80 3.61
CA ASP A 69 4.52 -17.92 2.43
C ASP A 69 4.36 -16.45 2.82
N SER A 70 3.78 -16.18 3.97
CA SER A 70 3.73 -14.83 4.57
C SER A 70 5.13 -14.25 4.85
N LYS A 71 6.16 -15.09 4.89
CA LYS A 71 7.57 -14.61 4.95
C LYS A 71 8.09 -14.06 3.62
N ASN A 72 7.38 -14.31 2.52
CA ASN A 72 7.63 -13.76 1.19
C ASN A 72 6.41 -12.96 0.68
N ALA A 73 5.35 -12.82 1.49
CA ALA A 73 4.34 -11.81 1.24
C ALA A 73 5.01 -10.45 1.46
N PRO A 74 4.75 -9.47 0.59
CA PRO A 74 5.20 -8.12 0.82
C PRO A 74 4.78 -7.72 2.23
N ASP A 75 5.57 -6.89 2.88
CA ASP A 75 5.50 -6.56 4.32
C ASP A 75 4.12 -6.08 4.79
N ALA A 76 3.11 -6.98 4.66
CA ALA A 76 1.76 -6.75 5.16
C ALA A 76 1.78 -6.54 6.68
N GLU A 77 2.69 -7.19 7.41
CA GLU A 77 2.88 -6.99 8.84
C GLU A 77 3.41 -5.59 9.12
N GLY A 78 4.38 -5.12 8.33
CA GLY A 78 4.91 -3.77 8.41
C GLY A 78 3.83 -2.73 8.10
N TYR A 79 3.04 -2.92 7.06
CA TYR A 79 1.92 -2.01 6.75
C TYR A 79 0.85 -1.99 7.85
N ILE A 80 0.49 -3.15 8.41
CA ILE A 80 -0.45 -3.25 9.54
C ILE A 80 0.14 -2.56 10.78
N SER A 81 1.43 -2.77 11.05
CA SER A 81 2.13 -2.14 12.15
C SER A 81 2.12 -0.61 12.03
N ILE A 82 2.48 -0.08 10.86
CA ILE A 82 2.54 1.37 10.64
C ILE A 82 1.15 2.02 10.66
N ARG A 83 0.11 1.30 10.24
CA ARG A 83 -1.29 1.76 10.41
C ARG A 83 -1.69 1.86 11.89
N LYS A 84 -1.24 0.94 12.73
CA LYS A 84 -1.48 1.02 14.19
C LYS A 84 -0.79 2.24 14.78
N GLU A 85 0.47 2.52 14.38
CA GLU A 85 1.19 3.73 14.79
C GLU A 85 0.44 5.00 14.40
N PHE A 86 -0.12 5.05 13.17
CA PHE A 86 -0.94 6.17 12.73
C PHE A 86 -2.21 6.36 13.59
N ILE A 87 -2.93 5.28 13.90
CA ILE A 87 -4.12 5.29 14.75
C ILE A 87 -3.77 5.75 16.17
N ASN A 88 -2.62 5.33 16.68
CA ASN A 88 -2.07 5.74 17.99
C ASN A 88 -1.51 7.18 18.00
N LYS A 89 -1.60 7.89 16.87
CA LYS A 89 -1.06 9.25 16.66
C LYS A 89 0.45 9.35 16.79
N ASN A 90 1.17 8.23 16.66
CA ASN A 90 2.62 8.23 16.60
C ASN A 90 3.08 8.56 15.16
N TYR A 91 2.83 9.79 14.75
CA TYR A 91 3.07 10.24 13.37
C TYR A 91 4.55 10.20 12.99
N LYS A 92 5.45 10.40 13.95
CA LYS A 92 6.90 10.31 13.72
C LYS A 92 7.31 8.93 13.23
N ALA A 93 6.85 7.87 13.90
CA ALA A 93 7.14 6.50 13.47
C ALA A 93 6.62 6.22 12.06
N VAL A 94 5.46 6.80 11.70
CA VAL A 94 4.90 6.66 10.34
C VAL A 94 5.77 7.39 9.31
N ILE A 95 6.26 8.58 9.62
CA ILE A 95 7.07 9.41 8.72
C ILE A 95 8.45 8.77 8.48
N GLU A 96 9.06 8.24 9.54
CA GLU A 96 10.40 7.64 9.52
C GLU A 96 10.41 6.20 8.96
N TYR A 97 9.25 5.56 8.84
CA TYR A 97 9.18 4.18 8.34
C TYR A 97 9.73 4.11 6.91
N ASP A 98 10.68 3.21 6.69
CA ASP A 98 11.23 2.93 5.36
C ASP A 98 10.51 1.71 4.78
N ALA A 99 9.91 1.86 3.61
CA ALA A 99 9.08 0.86 2.99
C ALA A 99 9.80 0.23 1.82
N ASP A 100 9.78 -1.09 1.77
CA ASP A 100 10.05 -1.82 0.53
C ASP A 100 9.00 -1.51 -0.54
N ASP A 101 9.36 -1.62 -1.82
CA ASP A 101 8.62 -1.07 -2.98
C ASP A 101 7.14 -1.50 -3.13
N GLU A 102 6.69 -2.57 -2.50
CA GLU A 102 5.43 -3.23 -2.83
C GLU A 102 4.16 -2.59 -2.25
N PHE A 103 4.26 -1.85 -1.12
CA PHE A 103 3.17 -1.02 -0.56
C PHE A 103 3.51 0.47 -0.61
N SER A 104 4.36 0.86 -1.55
CA SER A 104 4.88 2.23 -1.62
C SER A 104 3.79 3.29 -1.75
N ASP A 105 2.71 3.00 -2.48
CA ASP A 105 1.61 3.95 -2.72
C ASP A 105 0.74 4.15 -1.48
N GLU A 106 0.35 3.06 -0.79
CA GLU A 106 -0.42 3.09 0.46
C GLU A 106 0.37 3.77 1.57
N ILE A 107 1.64 3.44 1.67
CA ILE A 107 2.54 4.02 2.67
C ILE A 107 2.81 5.49 2.37
N CYS A 108 2.99 5.87 1.11
CA CYS A 108 3.09 7.27 0.71
C CYS A 108 1.84 8.07 1.11
N ALA A 109 0.64 7.52 0.88
CA ALA A 109 -0.61 8.16 1.27
C ALA A 109 -0.75 8.30 2.81
N LEU A 110 -0.31 7.27 3.56
CA LEU A 110 -0.33 7.29 5.02
C LEU A 110 0.69 8.29 5.58
N LYS A 111 1.92 8.32 5.02
CA LYS A 111 2.96 9.30 5.35
C LYS A 111 2.51 10.73 5.04
N ALA A 112 1.84 10.97 3.91
CA ALA A 112 1.31 12.28 3.58
C ALA A 112 0.35 12.79 4.66
N LYS A 113 -0.54 11.92 5.14
CA LYS A 113 -1.49 12.25 6.23
C LYS A 113 -0.75 12.46 7.56
N ALA A 114 0.23 11.62 7.88
CA ALA A 114 1.03 11.77 9.10
C ALA A 114 1.81 13.09 9.12
N CYS A 115 2.48 13.44 8.01
CA CYS A 115 3.16 14.72 7.87
C CYS A 115 2.21 15.91 8.06
N LEU A 116 1.00 15.85 7.50
CA LEU A 116 0.01 16.89 7.67
C LEU A 116 -0.45 17.04 9.13
N MET A 117 -0.64 15.92 9.85
CA MET A 117 -1.03 15.95 11.26
C MET A 117 0.08 16.50 12.14
N GLU A 118 1.30 16.03 11.97
CA GLU A 118 2.49 16.50 12.71
C GLU A 118 2.75 17.99 12.42
N ALA A 119 2.62 18.44 11.16
CA ALA A 119 2.74 19.84 10.79
C ALA A 119 1.74 20.73 11.52
N ARG A 120 0.52 20.26 11.74
CA ARG A 120 -0.50 20.98 12.51
C ARG A 120 -0.13 21.14 13.98
N GLU A 121 0.45 20.12 14.57
CA GLU A 121 0.91 20.19 15.96
C GLU A 121 1.99 21.27 16.13
N TYR A 122 3.01 21.25 15.26
CA TYR A 122 4.05 22.29 15.25
C TYR A 122 3.51 23.69 14.92
N SER A 123 2.45 23.80 14.12
CA SER A 123 1.81 25.09 13.80
C SER A 123 1.15 25.75 15.00
N GLY A 124 0.88 25.03 16.07
CA GLY A 124 0.37 25.57 17.34
C GLY A 124 1.40 26.38 18.13
N SER A 125 2.68 26.28 17.82
CA SER A 125 3.77 26.97 18.48
C SER A 125 4.07 28.32 17.79
N ASP A 126 4.58 29.28 18.58
CA ASP A 126 5.11 30.57 18.07
C ASP A 126 6.64 30.54 17.92
N SER A 127 7.27 29.40 18.17
CA SER A 127 8.71 29.22 17.99
C SER A 127 9.07 29.19 16.50
N ALA A 128 10.08 29.97 16.11
CA ALA A 128 10.59 29.97 14.73
C ALA A 128 11.06 28.58 14.27
N THR A 129 11.65 27.79 15.18
CA THR A 129 12.09 26.42 14.90
C THR A 129 10.92 25.47 14.65
N ASP A 130 9.82 25.61 15.39
CA ASP A 130 8.64 24.78 15.21
C ASP A 130 7.86 25.21 13.96
N LEU A 131 7.77 26.49 13.68
CA LEU A 131 7.18 27.00 12.44
C LEU A 131 7.96 26.49 11.21
N GLN A 132 9.29 26.44 11.28
CA GLN A 132 10.10 25.86 10.20
C GLN A 132 9.82 24.36 10.00
N LYS A 133 9.76 23.59 11.09
CA LYS A 133 9.38 22.16 11.01
C LYS A 133 7.98 21.96 10.42
N ALA A 134 7.02 22.81 10.82
CA ALA A 134 5.67 22.76 10.27
C ALA A 134 5.65 23.02 8.75
N ILE A 135 6.48 23.95 8.27
CA ILE A 135 6.65 24.25 6.85
C ILE A 135 7.22 23.05 6.12
N ASP A 136 8.30 22.44 6.63
CA ASP A 136 8.98 21.31 5.99
C ASP A 136 8.07 20.08 5.91
N LEU A 137 7.35 19.78 7.00
CA LEU A 137 6.38 18.68 7.05
C LEU A 137 5.17 18.94 6.13
N ALA A 138 4.65 20.16 6.08
CA ALA A 138 3.56 20.50 5.16
C ALA A 138 3.99 20.39 3.70
N LYS A 139 5.21 20.79 3.37
CA LYS A 139 5.80 20.60 2.03
C LYS A 139 5.90 19.11 1.67
N GLN A 140 6.41 18.30 2.58
CA GLN A 140 6.51 16.85 2.40
C GLN A 140 5.13 16.21 2.22
N ALA A 141 4.14 16.61 3.02
CA ALA A 141 2.75 16.15 2.88
C ALA A 141 2.17 16.48 1.49
N SER A 142 2.38 17.70 1.01
CA SER A 142 1.93 18.12 -0.34
C SER A 142 2.60 17.32 -1.46
N GLU A 143 3.88 17.00 -1.33
CA GLU A 143 4.61 16.21 -2.33
C GLU A 143 4.19 14.73 -2.34
N LEU A 144 4.07 14.10 -1.17
CA LEU A 144 3.65 12.70 -1.04
C LEU A 144 2.20 12.49 -1.48
N SER A 145 1.31 13.44 -1.20
CA SER A 145 -0.11 13.34 -1.57
C SER A 145 -0.40 13.33 -3.08
N LYS A 146 0.61 13.63 -3.91
CA LYS A 146 0.51 13.58 -5.38
C LYS A 146 0.93 12.24 -5.97
N ARG A 147 1.50 11.35 -5.16
CA ARG A 147 2.11 10.09 -5.64
C ARG A 147 1.10 8.94 -5.63
N GLY A 148 1.27 8.07 -6.63
CA GLY A 148 0.59 6.78 -6.71
C GLY A 148 -0.91 6.85 -6.94
N ILE A 149 -1.55 5.69 -6.85
CA ILE A 149 -2.99 5.52 -7.06
C ILE A 149 -3.84 6.09 -5.92
N PHE A 150 -3.25 6.32 -4.75
CA PHE A 150 -3.90 6.91 -3.57
C PHE A 150 -3.63 8.41 -3.41
N ALA A 151 -3.31 9.10 -4.52
CA ALA A 151 -3.16 10.55 -4.52
C ALA A 151 -4.41 11.22 -3.92
N ASP A 152 -4.21 12.13 -2.95
CA ASP A 152 -5.29 12.77 -2.19
C ASP A 152 -5.18 14.30 -2.29
N GLU A 153 -5.98 14.87 -3.17
CA GLU A 153 -5.99 16.32 -3.40
C GLU A 153 -6.47 17.12 -2.18
N SER A 154 -7.31 16.52 -1.32
CA SER A 154 -7.73 17.15 -0.07
C SER A 154 -6.57 17.30 0.90
N VAL A 155 -5.72 16.27 1.02
CA VAL A 155 -4.50 16.33 1.85
C VAL A 155 -3.54 17.36 1.28
N LYS A 156 -3.32 17.37 -0.04
CA LYS A 156 -2.48 18.35 -0.72
C LYS A 156 -2.92 19.78 -0.44
N ASN A 157 -4.20 20.09 -0.66
CA ASN A 157 -4.71 21.44 -0.50
C ASN A 157 -4.57 21.93 0.95
N LYS A 158 -4.88 21.08 1.95
CA LYS A 158 -4.68 21.40 3.38
C LYS A 158 -3.21 21.60 3.73
N ALA A 159 -2.30 20.83 3.13
CA ALA A 159 -0.86 20.97 3.33
C ALA A 159 -0.35 22.28 2.72
N ASP A 160 -0.80 22.63 1.50
CA ASP A 160 -0.43 23.90 0.83
C ASP A 160 -0.94 25.13 1.59
N GLU A 161 -2.15 25.07 2.17
CA GLU A 161 -2.69 26.12 3.02
C GLU A 161 -1.86 26.30 4.30
N LEU A 162 -1.53 25.17 4.95
CA LEU A 162 -0.75 25.18 6.19
C LEU A 162 0.67 25.71 5.95
N LEU A 163 1.28 25.31 4.83
CA LEU A 163 2.59 25.80 4.40
C LEU A 163 2.58 27.32 4.23
N LYS A 164 1.60 27.86 3.49
CA LYS A 164 1.48 29.31 3.27
C LYS A 164 1.27 30.08 4.57
N ALA A 165 0.40 29.57 5.46
CA ALA A 165 0.10 30.20 6.73
C ALA A 165 1.36 30.27 7.64
N ASN A 166 2.09 29.15 7.77
CA ASN A 166 3.28 29.12 8.62
C ASN A 166 4.45 29.89 8.01
N ALA A 167 4.61 29.90 6.69
CA ALA A 167 5.64 30.71 6.02
C ALA A 167 5.40 32.23 6.28
N LYS A 168 4.13 32.67 6.26
CA LYS A 168 3.78 34.03 6.61
C LYS A 168 4.12 34.34 8.07
N ARG A 169 3.71 33.49 9.01
CA ARG A 169 4.01 33.66 10.45
C ARG A 169 5.50 33.72 10.72
N LEU A 170 6.29 32.84 10.08
CA LEU A 170 7.74 32.85 10.22
C LEU A 170 8.38 34.13 9.65
N SER A 171 7.86 34.64 8.53
CA SER A 171 8.30 35.91 7.96
C SER A 171 7.97 37.09 8.91
N ASP A 172 6.79 37.11 9.49
CA ASP A 172 6.37 38.14 10.45
C ASP A 172 7.20 38.08 11.74
N TYR A 173 7.53 36.86 12.21
CA TYR A 173 8.45 36.65 13.33
C TYR A 173 9.81 37.32 13.09
N TYR A 174 10.45 37.03 11.94
CA TYR A 174 11.75 37.66 11.65
C TYR A 174 11.68 39.16 11.43
N ARG A 175 10.57 39.69 10.91
CA ARG A 175 10.38 41.14 10.80
C ARG A 175 10.26 41.82 12.15
N SER A 176 9.72 41.12 13.16
CA SER A 176 9.58 41.68 14.51
C SER A 176 10.88 41.77 15.29
N LEU A 177 11.94 41.12 14.78
CA LEU A 177 13.28 41.14 15.39
C LEU A 177 14.18 42.25 14.81
N LEU A 178 13.74 42.89 13.72
CA LEU A 178 14.43 43.98 13.03
C LEU A 178 13.92 45.36 13.48
#